data_69c37222f93c571362e401e50538e297
#
_entry.id   69c37222f93c571362e401e50538e297
#
_cell.length_a   1.000
_cell.length_b   1.000
_cell.length_c   1.000
_cell.angle_alpha   90.00
_cell.angle_beta   90.00
_cell.angle_gamma   90.00
#
_symmetry.space_group_name_H-M   'P 1'
#
loop_
_entity.id
_entity.type
_entity.pdbx_description
1 polymer ?
#
loop_
_entity_poly.entity_id
_entity_poly.type
_entity_poly.pdbx_seq_one_letter_code
_entity_poly.pdbx_strand_id
1 'polypeptide(L)'
;VTVWDDLQGQPAVVEQLRQASSGEGLTHAWLFTGPPGSGRSNAAKAFAAALNCDQEDVSLRGCGRCPACLTILGETHSDVTFVRTEKVTITIDEARELVATAGNRPSAGRWRIIVVEDADRMAERTTNVLLKAIEEPTPRTVWMLCAPSPADVLVTIRSRCRSVALRLPPAADVAALLVKRDGVDPALAERAARAAQSHVGIARRLARDPAARERRLETVRFPLGLRGVTAAVMMADKLVKIATAEATSSNEERDAAEKAALLATLGAPESGTLPPAMRSQVKQLEEDQKRRAKRSITDSLDRTLTDLLSFYRDVLIIQLGNAVELVNVELRSELEDFATRSTPESTLARMDAINKARERITTTNVAPLLTIESMAASLI
;
A
#
# COMPACT_ATOMS: atom_id res chain seq x y z
N VAL A 1 21.87 -11.43 2.42
CA VAL A 1 20.58 -10.83 1.99
C VAL A 1 20.85 -9.41 1.60
N THR A 2 20.60 -9.04 0.36
CA THR A 2 20.73 -7.69 -0.17
C THR A 2 19.38 -6.97 -0.11
N VAL A 3 19.38 -5.63 -0.27
CA VAL A 3 18.13 -4.86 -0.34
C VAL A 3 17.23 -5.23 -1.54
N TRP A 4 17.83 -5.90 -2.53
CA TRP A 4 17.15 -6.33 -3.76
C TRP A 4 16.36 -7.63 -3.60
N ASP A 5 16.67 -8.41 -2.56
CA ASP A 5 16.04 -9.73 -2.34
C ASP A 5 14.54 -9.63 -1.99
N ASP A 6 14.09 -8.46 -1.54
CA ASP A 6 12.67 -8.19 -1.28
C ASP A 6 11.87 -7.80 -2.54
N LEU A 7 12.54 -7.60 -3.70
CA LEU A 7 11.91 -7.24 -4.97
C LEU A 7 11.66 -8.48 -5.84
N GLN A 8 10.91 -9.45 -5.29
CA GLN A 8 10.60 -10.69 -5.98
C GLN A 8 9.78 -10.45 -7.25
N GLY A 9 10.07 -11.24 -8.29
CA GLY A 9 9.38 -11.15 -9.58
C GLY A 9 9.68 -9.88 -10.40
N GLN A 10 10.72 -9.08 -10.03
CA GLN A 10 11.05 -7.80 -10.66
C GLN A 10 12.51 -7.75 -11.21
N PRO A 11 13.01 -8.77 -11.92
CA PRO A 11 14.44 -8.82 -12.29
C PRO A 11 14.88 -7.63 -13.14
N ALA A 12 14.06 -7.18 -14.09
CA ALA A 12 14.38 -6.03 -14.95
C ALA A 12 14.44 -4.71 -14.15
N VAL A 13 13.56 -4.53 -13.18
CA VAL A 13 13.56 -3.37 -12.28
C VAL A 13 14.81 -3.39 -11.41
N VAL A 14 15.14 -4.54 -10.81
CA VAL A 14 16.35 -4.68 -9.99
C VAL A 14 17.59 -4.33 -10.79
N GLU A 15 17.72 -4.82 -12.02
CA GLU A 15 18.85 -4.52 -12.88
C GLU A 15 18.93 -3.04 -13.23
N GLN A 16 17.81 -2.41 -13.63
CA GLN A 16 17.73 -0.98 -13.89
C GLN A 16 18.19 -0.12 -12.69
N LEU A 17 17.75 -0.49 -11.47
CA LEU A 17 18.08 0.26 -10.26
C LEU A 17 19.53 0.01 -9.81
N ARG A 18 20.07 -1.19 -10.01
CA ARG A 18 21.49 -1.48 -9.77
C ARG A 18 22.40 -0.66 -10.68
N GLN A 19 22.13 -0.63 -11.97
CA GLN A 19 22.87 0.20 -12.93
C GLN A 19 22.81 1.68 -12.54
N ALA A 20 21.62 2.18 -12.18
CA ALA A 20 21.50 3.56 -11.70
C ALA A 20 22.27 3.82 -10.39
N SER A 21 22.30 2.87 -9.46
CA SER A 21 23.05 3.01 -8.20
C SER A 21 24.58 3.01 -8.42
N SER A 22 25.04 2.45 -9.54
CA SER A 22 26.44 2.54 -9.97
C SER A 22 26.81 3.86 -10.62
N GLY A 23 25.83 4.70 -10.90
CA GLY A 23 25.99 6.00 -11.55
C GLY A 23 25.59 5.98 -13.04
N GLU A 24 25.35 4.80 -13.62
CA GLU A 24 24.97 4.68 -15.01
C GLU A 24 23.49 5.05 -15.21
N GLY A 25 23.25 6.21 -15.80
CA GLY A 25 21.89 6.72 -16.03
C GLY A 25 21.17 7.16 -14.75
N LEU A 26 21.88 7.49 -13.68
CA LEU A 26 21.29 8.10 -12.50
C LEU A 26 20.73 9.49 -12.85
N THR A 27 19.47 9.71 -12.53
CA THR A 27 18.79 10.99 -12.67
C THR A 27 18.32 11.48 -11.30
N HIS A 28 17.99 12.75 -11.21
CA HIS A 28 17.53 13.38 -9.97
C HIS A 28 16.05 13.12 -9.64
N ALA A 29 15.27 12.56 -10.56
CA ALA A 29 13.86 12.27 -10.34
C ALA A 29 13.44 10.92 -10.93
N TRP A 30 12.74 10.13 -10.13
CA TRP A 30 12.26 8.79 -10.46
C TRP A 30 10.79 8.64 -10.16
N LEU A 31 10.06 7.96 -11.04
CA LEU A 31 8.65 7.64 -10.86
C LEU A 31 8.46 6.13 -10.87
N PHE A 32 8.17 5.58 -9.68
CA PHE A 32 7.86 4.17 -9.48
C PHE A 32 6.36 3.96 -9.64
N THR A 33 5.95 3.22 -10.66
CA THR A 33 4.55 2.94 -10.95
C THR A 33 4.26 1.45 -10.93
N GLY A 34 3.03 1.11 -10.63
CA GLY A 34 2.53 -0.27 -10.61
C GLY A 34 1.32 -0.40 -9.68
N PRO A 35 0.48 -1.42 -9.85
CA PRO A 35 -0.71 -1.61 -9.03
C PRO A 35 -0.36 -1.78 -7.55
N PRO A 36 -1.33 -1.58 -6.62
CA PRO A 36 -1.13 -1.88 -5.21
C PRO A 36 -0.58 -3.30 -5.02
N GLY A 37 0.43 -3.43 -4.16
CA GLY A 37 1.11 -4.72 -3.93
C GLY A 37 2.26 -5.04 -4.88
N SER A 38 2.54 -4.25 -5.90
CA SER A 38 3.68 -4.45 -6.82
C SER A 38 5.06 -4.18 -6.18
N GLY A 39 5.10 -3.57 -4.98
CA GLY A 39 6.35 -3.30 -4.27
C GLY A 39 7.02 -1.97 -4.58
N ARG A 40 6.27 -0.96 -5.08
CA ARG A 40 6.79 0.38 -5.41
C ARG A 40 7.60 1.02 -4.29
N SER A 41 7.02 1.13 -3.09
CA SER A 41 7.69 1.71 -1.93
C SER A 41 8.92 0.91 -1.52
N ASN A 42 8.86 -0.43 -1.62
CA ASN A 42 10.01 -1.29 -1.35
C ASN A 42 11.13 -1.08 -2.38
N ALA A 43 10.77 -0.91 -3.67
CA ALA A 43 11.73 -0.62 -4.73
C ALA A 43 12.42 0.74 -4.53
N ALA A 44 11.63 1.78 -4.21
CA ALA A 44 12.17 3.09 -3.88
C ALA A 44 13.09 3.04 -2.63
N LYS A 45 12.67 2.33 -1.59
CA LYS A 45 13.47 2.13 -0.37
C LYS A 45 14.77 1.37 -0.63
N ALA A 46 14.72 0.29 -1.39
CA ALA A 46 15.89 -0.49 -1.78
C ALA A 46 16.86 0.35 -2.62
N PHE A 47 16.34 1.17 -3.54
CA PHE A 47 17.14 2.06 -4.35
C PHE A 47 17.77 3.17 -3.51
N ALA A 48 17.04 3.78 -2.59
CA ALA A 48 17.58 4.77 -1.64
C ALA A 48 18.73 4.17 -0.79
N ALA A 49 18.55 2.93 -0.31
CA ALA A 49 19.58 2.22 0.44
C ALA A 49 20.81 1.90 -0.42
N ALA A 50 20.64 1.56 -1.69
CA ALA A 50 21.76 1.33 -2.60
C ALA A 50 22.55 2.61 -2.92
N LEU A 51 21.85 3.74 -3.15
CA LEU A 51 22.49 5.04 -3.41
C LEU A 51 23.34 5.53 -2.24
N ASN A 52 22.93 5.30 -1.01
CA ASN A 52 23.65 5.70 0.20
C ASN A 52 24.44 4.57 0.86
N CYS A 53 24.55 3.40 0.21
CA CYS A 53 25.26 2.25 0.75
C CYS A 53 26.74 2.56 0.99
N ASP A 54 27.29 2.17 2.16
CA ASP A 54 28.68 2.43 2.55
C ASP A 54 29.71 1.60 1.76
N GLN A 55 29.28 0.64 0.94
CA GLN A 55 30.19 -0.15 0.11
C GLN A 55 30.91 0.73 -0.93
N GLU A 56 32.24 0.64 -0.96
CA GLU A 56 33.06 1.33 -1.95
C GLU A 56 32.87 0.71 -3.33
N ASP A 57 32.88 -0.64 -3.38
CA ASP A 57 32.58 -1.38 -4.60
C ASP A 57 31.14 -1.15 -5.02
N VAL A 58 30.99 -0.55 -6.16
CA VAL A 58 29.71 -0.15 -6.75
C VAL A 58 28.80 -1.37 -7.01
N SER A 59 29.41 -2.51 -7.37
CA SER A 59 28.70 -3.75 -7.64
C SER A 59 28.04 -4.36 -6.39
N LEU A 60 28.53 -4.01 -5.20
CA LEU A 60 28.05 -4.49 -3.91
C LEU A 60 27.06 -3.52 -3.24
N ARG A 61 26.72 -2.41 -3.89
CA ARG A 61 25.79 -1.44 -3.33
C ARG A 61 24.39 -2.02 -3.13
N GLY A 62 23.77 -1.61 -2.02
CA GLY A 62 22.54 -2.23 -1.57
C GLY A 62 22.80 -3.52 -0.76
N CYS A 63 23.92 -3.55 -0.02
CA CYS A 63 24.35 -4.73 0.73
C CYS A 63 23.38 -5.16 1.85
N GLY A 64 22.42 -4.32 2.28
CA GLY A 64 21.43 -4.62 3.30
C GLY A 64 21.92 -4.78 4.73
N ARG A 65 23.23 -4.59 4.99
CA ARG A 65 23.86 -4.87 6.29
C ARG A 65 24.73 -3.71 6.84
N CYS A 66 25.13 -2.75 6.02
CA CYS A 66 25.86 -1.59 6.51
C CYS A 66 24.93 -0.62 7.27
N PRO A 67 25.47 0.27 8.12
CA PRO A 67 24.68 1.22 8.90
C PRO A 67 23.73 2.06 8.04
N ALA A 68 24.18 2.57 6.90
CA ALA A 68 23.34 3.33 5.99
C ALA A 68 22.18 2.51 5.44
N CYS A 69 22.41 1.26 4.97
CA CYS A 69 21.32 0.39 4.52
C CYS A 69 20.32 0.09 5.64
N LEU A 70 20.80 -0.24 6.84
CA LEU A 70 19.93 -0.60 7.96
C LEU A 70 19.06 0.58 8.41
N THR A 71 19.64 1.78 8.53
CA THR A 71 18.90 2.99 8.93
C THR A 71 17.90 3.43 7.85
N ILE A 72 18.22 3.26 6.56
CA ILE A 72 17.27 3.55 5.48
C ILE A 72 16.13 2.53 5.45
N LEU A 73 16.42 1.25 5.58
CA LEU A 73 15.39 0.20 5.66
C LEU A 73 14.50 0.40 6.90
N GLY A 74 15.08 0.89 8.01
CA GLY A 74 14.36 1.28 9.23
C GLY A 74 13.71 2.67 9.18
N GLU A 75 13.87 3.44 8.08
CA GLU A 75 13.31 4.79 7.88
C GLU A 75 13.81 5.84 8.90
N THR A 76 15.02 5.64 9.42
CA THR A 76 15.64 6.51 10.46
C THR A 76 16.87 7.27 9.96
N HIS A 77 17.20 7.16 8.67
CA HIS A 77 18.40 7.81 8.10
C HIS A 77 18.18 9.33 7.93
N SER A 78 19.09 10.16 8.43
CA SER A 78 18.98 11.63 8.43
C SER A 78 18.85 12.26 7.04
N ASP A 79 19.38 11.63 5.99
CA ASP A 79 19.39 12.14 4.64
C ASP A 79 18.33 11.51 3.72
N VAL A 80 17.45 10.64 4.26
CA VAL A 80 16.36 10.02 3.51
C VAL A 80 15.04 10.33 4.20
N THR A 81 14.15 11.03 3.52
CA THR A 81 12.84 11.40 4.04
C THR A 81 11.79 10.57 3.34
N PHE A 82 11.03 9.79 4.11
CA PHE A 82 9.87 9.04 3.62
C PHE A 82 8.59 9.82 3.92
N VAL A 83 7.83 10.09 2.88
CA VAL A 83 6.56 10.83 2.96
C VAL A 83 5.42 9.89 2.65
N ARG A 84 4.65 9.59 3.67
CA ARG A 84 3.36 8.90 3.57
C ARG A 84 2.30 9.87 4.01
N THR A 85 1.36 10.18 3.14
CA THR A 85 0.28 11.05 3.58
C THR A 85 -0.70 10.28 4.45
N GLU A 86 -0.93 10.78 5.63
CA GLU A 86 -2.00 10.29 6.53
C GLU A 86 -3.35 10.95 6.23
N LYS A 87 -3.34 11.97 5.40
CA LYS A 87 -4.51 12.72 4.90
C LYS A 87 -4.99 12.14 3.56
N VAL A 88 -6.13 12.60 3.12
CA VAL A 88 -6.65 12.25 1.78
C VAL A 88 -5.75 12.83 0.68
N THR A 89 -5.16 14.00 0.92
CA THR A 89 -4.25 14.68 -0.02
C THR A 89 -3.03 15.23 0.70
N ILE A 90 -1.91 15.30 -0.01
CA ILE A 90 -0.71 16.04 0.44
C ILE A 90 -0.99 17.53 0.30
N THR A 91 -0.83 18.28 1.37
CA THR A 91 -1.09 19.71 1.41
C THR A 91 0.05 20.54 0.78
N ILE A 92 -0.23 21.80 0.44
CA ILE A 92 0.77 22.73 -0.09
C ILE A 92 1.90 22.98 0.93
N ASP A 93 1.56 23.07 2.21
CA ASP A 93 2.56 23.34 3.25
C ASP A 93 3.48 22.13 3.45
N GLU A 94 2.95 20.91 3.46
CA GLU A 94 3.76 19.70 3.43
C GLU A 94 4.71 19.66 2.21
N ALA A 95 4.22 20.05 1.02
CA ALA A 95 5.07 20.13 -0.16
C ALA A 95 6.18 21.19 -0.03
N ARG A 96 5.90 22.33 0.58
CA ARG A 96 6.92 23.36 0.87
C ARG A 96 7.99 22.87 1.84
N GLU A 97 7.60 22.14 2.87
CA GLU A 97 8.54 21.51 3.82
C GLU A 97 9.44 20.50 3.12
N LEU A 98 8.87 19.72 2.18
CA LEU A 98 9.65 18.77 1.38
C LEU A 98 10.66 19.46 0.48
N VAL A 99 10.27 20.58 -0.16
CA VAL A 99 11.19 21.40 -0.97
C VAL A 99 12.30 21.99 -0.11
N ALA A 100 11.98 22.50 1.06
CA ALA A 100 12.99 23.01 2.00
C ALA A 100 13.95 21.89 2.46
N THR A 101 13.44 20.70 2.76
CA THR A 101 14.26 19.53 3.13
C THR A 101 15.15 19.07 1.98
N ALA A 102 14.61 19.04 0.75
CA ALA A 102 15.36 18.68 -0.46
C ALA A 102 16.46 19.72 -0.80
N GLY A 103 16.29 20.97 -0.37
CA GLY A 103 17.28 22.04 -0.51
C GLY A 103 18.53 21.87 0.34
N ASN A 104 18.47 21.04 1.38
CA ASN A 104 19.61 20.80 2.26
C ASN A 104 20.63 19.83 1.62
N ARG A 105 21.91 20.08 1.85
CA ARG A 105 22.95 19.11 1.46
C ARG A 105 22.86 17.85 2.32
N PRO A 106 23.21 16.66 1.78
CA PRO A 106 23.31 15.46 2.60
C PRO A 106 24.36 15.65 3.71
N SER A 107 24.06 15.14 4.91
CA SER A 107 24.90 15.29 6.11
C SER A 107 25.71 14.04 6.42
N ALA A 108 25.17 12.86 6.22
CA ALA A 108 25.78 11.57 6.52
C ALA A 108 25.92 10.69 5.26
N GLY A 109 24.94 10.76 4.35
CA GLY A 109 24.92 9.97 3.13
C GLY A 109 25.58 10.67 1.93
N ARG A 110 25.62 9.94 0.81
CA ARG A 110 26.07 10.50 -0.48
C ARG A 110 25.00 11.36 -1.13
N TRP A 111 23.73 11.05 -0.87
CA TRP A 111 22.56 11.63 -1.51
C TRP A 111 21.51 12.04 -0.48
N ARG A 112 20.92 13.22 -0.68
CA ARG A 112 19.66 13.60 -0.07
C ARG A 112 18.52 12.96 -0.86
N ILE A 113 17.66 12.18 -0.24
CA ILE A 113 16.62 11.44 -0.95
C ILE A 113 15.25 11.74 -0.35
N ILE A 114 14.30 12.10 -1.20
CA ILE A 114 12.90 12.32 -0.81
C ILE A 114 12.06 11.24 -1.49
N VAL A 115 11.45 10.36 -0.71
CA VAL A 115 10.55 9.31 -1.19
C VAL A 115 9.12 9.72 -0.87
N VAL A 116 8.30 9.95 -1.89
CA VAL A 116 6.87 10.27 -1.76
C VAL A 116 6.07 9.03 -2.18
N GLU A 117 5.48 8.33 -1.21
CA GLU A 117 4.83 7.04 -1.45
C GLU A 117 3.44 7.16 -2.09
N ASP A 118 2.75 8.28 -1.89
CA ASP A 118 1.40 8.53 -2.40
C ASP A 118 1.39 9.76 -3.35
N ALA A 119 2.22 9.75 -4.40
CA ALA A 119 2.33 10.88 -5.33
C ALA A 119 1.04 11.15 -6.13
N ASP A 120 0.18 10.15 -6.28
CA ASP A 120 -1.17 10.26 -6.83
C ASP A 120 -2.12 11.12 -5.97
N ARG A 121 -1.78 11.33 -4.70
CA ARG A 121 -2.58 12.15 -3.77
C ARG A 121 -2.16 13.63 -3.72
N MET A 122 -1.27 14.03 -4.59
CA MET A 122 -0.91 15.44 -4.75
C MET A 122 -1.90 16.16 -5.65
N ALA A 123 -2.64 17.13 -5.08
CA ALA A 123 -3.45 18.03 -5.90
C ALA A 123 -2.56 18.84 -6.85
N GLU A 124 -3.12 19.35 -7.96
CA GLU A 124 -2.38 20.12 -8.96
C GLU A 124 -1.58 21.27 -8.37
N ARG A 125 -2.18 22.01 -7.43
CA ARG A 125 -1.50 23.14 -6.75
C ARG A 125 -0.30 22.68 -5.91
N THR A 126 -0.41 21.53 -5.26
CA THR A 126 0.67 20.92 -4.48
C THR A 126 1.78 20.45 -5.40
N THR A 127 1.43 19.81 -6.50
CA THR A 127 2.36 19.34 -7.53
C THR A 127 3.17 20.51 -8.10
N ASN A 128 2.56 21.65 -8.36
CA ASN A 128 3.22 22.85 -8.89
C ASN A 128 4.31 23.40 -7.94
N VAL A 129 4.17 23.21 -6.64
CA VAL A 129 5.21 23.58 -5.66
C VAL A 129 6.47 22.72 -5.84
N LEU A 130 6.30 21.44 -6.17
CA LEU A 130 7.42 20.50 -6.36
C LEU A 130 8.11 20.65 -7.72
N LEU A 131 7.41 21.19 -8.74
CA LEU A 131 7.94 21.26 -10.11
C LEU A 131 9.33 21.91 -10.17
N LYS A 132 9.49 23.07 -9.54
CA LYS A 132 10.78 23.78 -9.55
C LYS A 132 11.90 22.99 -8.88
N ALA A 133 11.61 22.32 -7.77
CA ALA A 133 12.59 21.49 -7.06
C ALA A 133 12.95 20.20 -7.80
N ILE A 134 12.04 19.73 -8.68
CA ILE A 134 12.29 18.57 -9.55
C ILE A 134 13.03 19.00 -10.83
N GLU A 135 12.75 20.19 -11.38
CA GLU A 135 13.43 20.71 -12.56
C GLU A 135 14.87 21.15 -12.28
N GLU A 136 15.06 21.86 -11.18
CA GLU A 136 16.35 22.42 -10.76
C GLU A 136 16.74 21.89 -9.36
N PRO A 137 17.07 20.62 -9.25
CA PRO A 137 17.34 20.01 -7.95
C PRO A 137 18.65 20.53 -7.36
N THR A 138 18.69 20.64 -6.04
CA THR A 138 19.93 20.87 -5.31
C THR A 138 20.93 19.73 -5.62
N PRO A 139 22.23 20.01 -5.77
CA PRO A 139 23.23 19.00 -6.02
C PRO A 139 23.15 17.84 -5.02
N ARG A 140 23.20 16.61 -5.52
CA ARG A 140 23.08 15.36 -4.75
C ARG A 140 21.70 15.15 -4.10
N THR A 141 20.64 15.69 -4.70
CA THR A 141 19.26 15.42 -4.31
C THR A 141 18.59 14.50 -5.32
N VAL A 142 17.87 13.48 -4.83
CA VAL A 142 17.10 12.54 -5.64
C VAL A 142 15.66 12.48 -5.13
N TRP A 143 14.71 12.70 -6.05
CA TRP A 143 13.29 12.54 -5.81
C TRP A 143 12.82 11.16 -6.28
N MET A 144 12.07 10.47 -5.46
CA MET A 144 11.46 9.18 -5.76
C MET A 144 9.95 9.28 -5.49
N LEU A 145 9.16 9.28 -6.55
CA LEU A 145 7.71 9.38 -6.48
C LEU A 145 7.10 8.01 -6.74
N CYS A 146 6.13 7.58 -5.94
CA CYS A 146 5.41 6.32 -6.12
C CYS A 146 3.94 6.61 -6.41
N ALA A 147 3.39 5.98 -7.47
CA ALA A 147 1.98 6.11 -7.85
C ALA A 147 1.44 4.79 -8.41
N PRO A 148 0.12 4.51 -8.29
CA PRO A 148 -0.46 3.29 -8.84
C PRO A 148 -0.31 3.18 -10.36
N SER A 149 -0.47 4.30 -11.08
CA SER A 149 -0.36 4.40 -12.53
C SER A 149 0.37 5.67 -12.92
N PRO A 150 1.05 5.70 -14.08
CA PRO A 150 1.59 6.95 -14.63
C PRO A 150 0.51 8.00 -14.91
N ALA A 151 -0.74 7.57 -15.15
CA ALA A 151 -1.87 8.47 -15.39
C ALA A 151 -2.31 9.24 -14.13
N ASP A 152 -2.00 8.72 -12.95
CA ASP A 152 -2.35 9.33 -11.66
C ASP A 152 -1.40 10.48 -11.27
N VAL A 153 -0.35 10.70 -12.07
CA VAL A 153 0.63 11.78 -11.85
C VAL A 153 0.56 12.78 -12.99
N LEU A 154 0.55 14.06 -12.65
CA LEU A 154 0.51 15.13 -13.65
C LEU A 154 1.61 14.99 -14.70
N VAL A 155 1.24 15.22 -15.95
CA VAL A 155 2.15 15.10 -17.11
C VAL A 155 3.43 15.93 -16.92
N THR A 156 3.32 17.10 -16.29
CA THR A 156 4.45 18.00 -16.00
C THR A 156 5.51 17.37 -15.08
N ILE A 157 5.10 16.60 -14.06
CA ILE A 157 6.04 15.83 -13.22
C ILE A 157 6.54 14.59 -13.97
N ARG A 158 5.61 13.84 -14.58
CA ARG A 158 5.91 12.57 -15.25
C ARG A 158 6.97 12.73 -16.34
N SER A 159 6.92 13.82 -17.12
CA SER A 159 7.89 14.10 -18.20
C SER A 159 9.33 14.36 -17.71
N ARG A 160 9.51 14.63 -16.42
CA ARG A 160 10.81 14.94 -15.79
C ARG A 160 11.36 13.78 -14.98
N CYS A 161 10.57 12.74 -14.82
CA CYS A 161 10.97 11.57 -14.03
C CYS A 161 11.37 10.40 -14.93
N ARG A 162 12.42 9.69 -14.54
CA ARG A 162 12.72 8.39 -15.12
C ARG A 162 11.75 7.36 -14.56
N SER A 163 11.03 6.68 -15.45
CA SER A 163 10.00 5.72 -15.07
C SER A 163 10.58 4.36 -14.68
N VAL A 164 10.03 3.77 -13.62
CA VAL A 164 10.24 2.40 -13.19
C VAL A 164 8.87 1.75 -13.05
N ALA A 165 8.54 0.87 -13.97
CA ALA A 165 7.24 0.19 -13.99
C ALA A 165 7.35 -1.18 -13.32
N LEU A 166 6.66 -1.33 -12.20
CA LEU A 166 6.57 -2.60 -11.47
C LEU A 166 5.29 -3.35 -11.86
N ARG A 167 5.40 -4.68 -11.88
CA ARG A 167 4.27 -5.58 -12.11
C ARG A 167 3.89 -6.28 -10.80
N LEU A 168 2.69 -6.82 -10.75
CA LEU A 168 2.38 -7.78 -9.68
C LEU A 168 3.27 -9.02 -9.89
N PRO A 169 4.00 -9.46 -8.86
CA PRO A 169 4.77 -10.70 -8.96
C PRO A 169 3.81 -11.89 -9.16
N PRO A 170 4.24 -12.98 -9.81
CA PRO A 170 3.48 -14.22 -9.81
C PRO A 170 3.15 -14.70 -8.40
N ALA A 171 1.99 -15.33 -8.19
CA ALA A 171 1.61 -15.85 -6.87
C ALA A 171 2.63 -16.84 -6.31
N ALA A 172 3.26 -17.64 -7.18
CA ALA A 172 4.33 -18.55 -6.81
C ALA A 172 5.56 -17.83 -6.22
N ASP A 173 5.95 -16.69 -6.78
CA ASP A 173 7.08 -15.90 -6.27
C ASP A 173 6.76 -15.29 -4.90
N VAL A 174 5.51 -14.83 -4.70
CA VAL A 174 5.04 -14.35 -3.39
C VAL A 174 5.02 -15.48 -2.37
N ALA A 175 4.55 -16.67 -2.74
CA ALA A 175 4.57 -17.85 -1.88
C ALA A 175 6.00 -18.23 -1.48
N ALA A 176 6.92 -18.27 -2.45
CA ALA A 176 8.34 -18.56 -2.19
C ALA A 176 8.98 -17.53 -1.25
N LEU A 177 8.63 -16.26 -1.40
CA LEU A 177 9.08 -15.20 -0.49
C LEU A 177 8.59 -15.43 0.95
N LEU A 178 7.30 -15.79 1.14
CA LEU A 178 6.73 -16.08 2.47
C LEU A 178 7.39 -17.27 3.14
N VAL A 179 7.67 -18.34 2.37
CA VAL A 179 8.40 -19.51 2.88
C VAL A 179 9.81 -19.12 3.30
N LYS A 180 10.56 -18.44 2.40
CA LYS A 180 11.98 -18.11 2.62
C LYS A 180 12.17 -17.10 3.75
N ARG A 181 11.36 -16.05 3.79
CA ARG A 181 11.54 -14.91 4.71
C ARG A 181 10.81 -15.10 6.04
N ASP A 182 9.60 -15.61 5.98
CA ASP A 182 8.69 -15.64 7.13
C ASP A 182 8.52 -17.06 7.71
N GLY A 183 9.11 -18.09 7.09
CA GLY A 183 9.05 -19.49 7.54
C GLY A 183 7.65 -20.09 7.48
N VAL A 184 6.78 -19.56 6.58
CA VAL A 184 5.41 -20.03 6.43
C VAL A 184 5.38 -21.41 5.77
N ASP A 185 4.45 -22.28 6.20
CA ASP A 185 4.18 -23.55 5.53
C ASP A 185 3.92 -23.35 4.02
N PRO A 186 4.53 -24.13 3.11
CA PRO A 186 4.41 -23.93 1.67
C PRO A 186 2.97 -23.93 1.15
N ALA A 187 2.12 -24.84 1.65
CA ALA A 187 0.73 -24.93 1.21
C ALA A 187 -0.10 -23.71 1.71
N LEU A 188 0.20 -23.23 2.91
CA LEU A 188 -0.42 -22.01 3.43
C LEU A 188 0.08 -20.77 2.69
N ALA A 189 1.37 -20.70 2.37
CA ALA A 189 1.97 -19.60 1.62
C ALA A 189 1.35 -19.47 0.21
N GLU A 190 1.16 -20.60 -0.49
CA GLU A 190 0.51 -20.63 -1.79
C GLU A 190 -0.94 -20.15 -1.73
N ARG A 191 -1.74 -20.66 -0.78
CA ARG A 191 -3.12 -20.22 -0.57
C ARG A 191 -3.18 -18.72 -0.24
N ALA A 192 -2.31 -18.25 0.65
CA ALA A 192 -2.27 -16.85 1.05
C ALA A 192 -1.85 -15.92 -0.10
N ALA A 193 -0.86 -16.30 -0.90
CA ALA A 193 -0.41 -15.55 -2.06
C ALA A 193 -1.50 -15.43 -3.13
N ARG A 194 -2.22 -16.53 -3.41
CA ARG A 194 -3.34 -16.57 -4.35
C ARG A 194 -4.52 -15.72 -3.85
N ALA A 195 -4.94 -15.92 -2.59
CA ALA A 195 -6.02 -15.17 -1.96
C ALA A 195 -5.74 -13.66 -1.91
N ALA A 196 -4.49 -13.27 -1.72
CA ALA A 196 -4.03 -11.88 -1.76
C ALA A 196 -3.86 -11.32 -3.18
N GLN A 197 -4.15 -12.10 -4.23
CA GLN A 197 -3.93 -11.70 -5.62
C GLN A 197 -2.50 -11.13 -5.83
N SER A 198 -1.51 -11.85 -5.30
CA SER A 198 -0.08 -11.48 -5.35
C SER A 198 0.33 -10.21 -4.57
N HIS A 199 -0.54 -9.61 -3.79
CA HIS A 199 -0.18 -8.50 -2.92
C HIS A 199 0.64 -8.99 -1.72
N VAL A 200 1.96 -8.76 -1.72
CA VAL A 200 2.89 -9.33 -0.72
C VAL A 200 2.49 -9.03 0.73
N GLY A 201 2.10 -7.78 1.04
CA GLY A 201 1.70 -7.39 2.40
C GLY A 201 0.43 -8.10 2.88
N ILE A 202 -0.58 -8.22 2.00
CA ILE A 202 -1.82 -8.95 2.30
C ILE A 202 -1.55 -10.44 2.42
N ALA A 203 -0.76 -11.03 1.52
CA ALA A 203 -0.38 -12.44 1.57
C ALA A 203 0.32 -12.79 2.89
N ARG A 204 1.28 -11.95 3.32
CA ARG A 204 1.97 -12.10 4.61
C ARG A 204 1.00 -12.07 5.79
N ARG A 205 0.05 -11.15 5.78
CA ARG A 205 -0.97 -11.04 6.82
C ARG A 205 -1.87 -12.28 6.84
N LEU A 206 -2.40 -12.69 5.68
CA LEU A 206 -3.22 -13.90 5.57
C LEU A 206 -2.46 -15.16 5.99
N ALA A 207 -1.15 -15.23 5.76
CA ALA A 207 -0.33 -16.34 6.20
C ALA A 207 -0.17 -16.40 7.73
N ARG A 208 -0.06 -15.24 8.40
CA ARG A 208 0.25 -15.14 9.84
C ARG A 208 -0.97 -15.03 10.75
N ASP A 209 -2.05 -14.42 10.26
CA ASP A 209 -3.26 -14.13 11.06
C ASP A 209 -4.44 -15.02 10.63
N PRO A 210 -4.80 -16.04 11.45
CA PRO A 210 -5.97 -16.87 11.20
C PRO A 210 -7.28 -16.06 11.16
N ALA A 211 -7.42 -15.03 12.01
CA ALA A 211 -8.61 -14.21 12.06
C ALA A 211 -8.77 -13.36 10.79
N ALA A 212 -7.65 -12.90 10.18
CA ALA A 212 -7.70 -12.22 8.88
C ALA A 212 -8.20 -13.16 7.77
N ARG A 213 -7.79 -14.45 7.80
CA ARG A 213 -8.30 -15.44 6.84
C ARG A 213 -9.80 -15.67 7.01
N GLU A 214 -10.27 -15.76 8.25
CA GLU A 214 -11.69 -15.96 8.54
C GLU A 214 -12.53 -14.76 8.08
N ARG A 215 -12.12 -13.54 8.41
CA ARG A 215 -12.77 -12.30 7.94
C ARG A 215 -12.83 -12.22 6.41
N ARG A 216 -11.73 -12.58 5.73
CA ARG A 216 -11.74 -12.64 4.27
C ARG A 216 -12.72 -13.68 3.74
N LEU A 217 -12.75 -14.88 4.31
CA LEU A 217 -13.66 -15.93 3.90
C LEU A 217 -15.14 -15.52 4.09
N GLU A 218 -15.47 -14.85 5.20
CA GLU A 218 -16.78 -14.26 5.41
C GLU A 218 -17.15 -13.25 4.32
N THR A 219 -16.21 -12.38 3.95
CA THR A 219 -16.38 -11.39 2.88
C THR A 219 -16.67 -12.07 1.53
N VAL A 220 -15.86 -13.05 1.17
CA VAL A 220 -15.99 -13.74 -0.13
C VAL A 220 -17.28 -14.56 -0.21
N ARG A 221 -17.80 -15.05 0.92
CA ARG A 221 -19.09 -15.75 1.00
C ARG A 221 -20.31 -14.83 1.00
N PHE A 222 -20.13 -13.53 1.06
CA PHE A 222 -21.20 -12.53 1.07
C PHE A 222 -22.23 -12.74 -0.05
N PRO A 223 -21.88 -12.98 -1.33
CA PRO A 223 -22.86 -13.18 -2.41
C PRO A 223 -23.78 -14.38 -2.21
N LEU A 224 -23.32 -15.41 -1.52
CA LEU A 224 -24.07 -16.65 -1.29
C LEU A 224 -25.26 -16.43 -0.33
N GLY A 225 -25.18 -15.41 0.52
CA GLY A 225 -26.22 -15.06 1.50
C GLY A 225 -27.19 -13.97 1.05
N LEU A 226 -27.01 -13.37 -0.13
CA LEU A 226 -27.86 -12.28 -0.64
C LEU A 226 -29.21 -12.83 -1.11
N ARG A 227 -30.22 -12.76 -0.23
CA ARG A 227 -31.59 -13.17 -0.51
C ARG A 227 -32.57 -12.03 -0.20
N GLY A 228 -32.65 -11.05 -1.12
CA GLY A 228 -33.51 -9.89 -0.99
C GLY A 228 -32.93 -8.72 -0.20
N VAL A 229 -33.64 -7.59 -0.21
CA VAL A 229 -33.14 -6.28 0.26
C VAL A 229 -32.79 -6.30 1.75
N THR A 230 -33.57 -6.95 2.60
CA THR A 230 -33.26 -7.02 4.04
C THR A 230 -31.91 -7.71 4.30
N ALA A 231 -31.64 -8.82 3.61
CA ALA A 231 -30.36 -9.50 3.72
C ALA A 231 -29.21 -8.61 3.23
N ALA A 232 -29.42 -7.86 2.14
CA ALA A 232 -28.42 -6.94 1.60
C ALA A 232 -28.05 -5.85 2.60
N VAL A 233 -29.02 -5.21 3.26
CA VAL A 233 -28.75 -4.17 4.27
C VAL A 233 -28.03 -4.74 5.49
N MET A 234 -28.46 -5.88 6.02
CA MET A 234 -27.81 -6.54 7.16
C MET A 234 -26.36 -6.94 6.84
N MET A 235 -26.12 -7.44 5.64
CA MET A 235 -24.80 -7.86 5.20
C MET A 235 -23.90 -6.66 4.90
N ALA A 236 -24.43 -5.54 4.41
CA ALA A 236 -23.69 -4.29 4.23
C ALA A 236 -23.14 -3.77 5.58
N ASP A 237 -23.98 -3.75 6.61
CA ASP A 237 -23.54 -3.40 7.98
C ASP A 237 -22.42 -4.35 8.48
N LYS A 238 -22.57 -5.66 8.21
CA LYS A 238 -21.53 -6.64 8.57
C LYS A 238 -20.20 -6.38 7.84
N LEU A 239 -20.22 -6.07 6.53
CA LEU A 239 -19.01 -5.74 5.78
C LEU A 239 -18.29 -4.51 6.34
N VAL A 240 -19.04 -3.45 6.66
CA VAL A 240 -18.47 -2.24 7.24
C VAL A 240 -17.86 -2.54 8.62
N LYS A 241 -18.51 -3.36 9.44
CA LYS A 241 -17.97 -3.80 10.75
C LYS A 241 -16.69 -4.62 10.59
N ILE A 242 -16.65 -5.57 9.66
CA ILE A 242 -15.44 -6.36 9.35
C ILE A 242 -14.29 -5.42 8.95
N ALA A 243 -14.53 -4.50 8.01
CA ALA A 243 -13.51 -3.58 7.56
C ALA A 243 -13.02 -2.63 8.66
N THR A 244 -13.94 -2.18 9.52
CA THR A 244 -13.59 -1.33 10.68
C THR A 244 -12.75 -2.08 11.70
N ALA A 245 -13.14 -3.31 12.06
CA ALA A 245 -12.37 -4.16 12.98
C ALA A 245 -10.97 -4.47 12.44
N GLU A 246 -10.86 -4.71 11.14
CA GLU A 246 -9.60 -4.91 10.44
C GLU A 246 -8.68 -3.68 10.52
N ALA A 247 -9.23 -2.49 10.26
CA ALA A 247 -8.50 -1.23 10.35
C ALA A 247 -8.04 -0.93 11.77
N THR A 248 -8.90 -1.13 12.76
CA THR A 248 -8.60 -0.91 14.18
C THR A 248 -7.48 -1.82 14.64
N SER A 249 -7.61 -3.14 14.43
CA SER A 249 -6.57 -4.12 14.80
C SER A 249 -5.21 -3.83 14.17
N SER A 250 -5.17 -3.28 12.94
CA SER A 250 -3.92 -2.92 12.27
C SER A 250 -3.23 -1.70 12.87
N ASN A 251 -3.99 -0.80 13.49
CA ASN A 251 -3.46 0.48 13.98
C ASN A 251 -3.15 0.46 15.48
N GLU A 252 -3.83 -0.35 16.29
CA GLU A 252 -3.73 -0.32 17.76
C GLU A 252 -2.30 -0.49 18.28
N GLU A 253 -1.57 -1.48 17.78
CA GLU A 253 -0.18 -1.72 18.20
C GLU A 253 0.74 -0.55 17.82
N ARG A 254 0.57 -0.03 16.62
CA ARG A 254 1.35 1.11 16.12
C ARG A 254 1.06 2.38 16.90
N ASP A 255 -0.22 2.69 17.11
CA ASP A 255 -0.67 3.90 17.81
C ASP A 255 -0.21 3.89 19.26
N ALA A 256 -0.26 2.73 19.93
CA ALA A 256 0.27 2.55 21.28
C ALA A 256 1.80 2.75 21.33
N ALA A 257 2.54 2.16 20.39
CA ALA A 257 3.98 2.30 20.33
C ALA A 257 4.42 3.74 20.05
N GLU A 258 3.75 4.44 19.12
CA GLU A 258 4.01 5.86 18.81
C GLU A 258 3.75 6.76 20.03
N LYS A 259 2.64 6.52 20.74
CA LYS A 259 2.32 7.28 21.95
C LYS A 259 3.34 7.04 23.06
N ALA A 260 3.77 5.79 23.27
CA ALA A 260 4.80 5.44 24.24
C ALA A 260 6.15 6.09 23.88
N ALA A 261 6.55 6.05 22.61
CA ALA A 261 7.79 6.67 22.14
C ALA A 261 7.76 8.20 22.31
N LEU A 262 6.65 8.86 22.00
CA LEU A 262 6.49 10.30 22.23
C LEU A 262 6.61 10.65 23.71
N LEU A 263 5.92 9.94 24.60
CA LEU A 263 5.98 10.18 26.04
C LEU A 263 7.40 9.97 26.60
N ALA A 264 8.11 8.94 26.14
CA ALA A 264 9.50 8.69 26.51
C ALA A 264 10.42 9.82 26.02
N THR A 265 10.25 10.29 24.78
CA THR A 265 11.04 11.39 24.21
C THR A 265 10.82 12.70 24.96
N LEU A 266 9.60 12.94 25.41
CA LEU A 266 9.24 14.13 26.19
C LEU A 266 9.66 14.05 27.65
N GLY A 267 10.19 12.92 28.14
CA GLY A 267 10.50 12.70 29.54
C GLY A 267 9.26 12.78 30.43
N ALA A 268 8.12 12.28 29.91
CA ALA A 268 6.85 12.30 30.64
C ALA A 268 6.98 11.51 31.94
N PRO A 269 6.41 11.98 33.07
CA PRO A 269 6.42 11.25 34.31
C PRO A 269 5.60 9.96 34.19
N GLU A 270 6.06 8.88 34.83
CA GLU A 270 5.36 7.58 34.82
C GLU A 270 3.95 7.64 35.46
N SER A 271 3.69 8.64 36.29
CA SER A 271 2.38 8.87 36.91
C SER A 271 2.13 10.36 37.10
N GLY A 272 0.89 10.81 36.90
CA GLY A 272 0.48 12.20 37.12
C GLY A 272 -0.05 12.91 35.89
N THR A 273 -0.43 14.18 36.04
CA THR A 273 -0.98 14.99 34.95
C THR A 273 0.15 15.56 34.08
N LEU A 274 0.10 15.32 32.78
CA LEU A 274 1.08 15.85 31.83
C LEU A 274 1.10 17.41 31.83
N PRO A 275 2.28 18.04 31.75
CA PRO A 275 2.41 19.49 31.58
C PRO A 275 1.67 19.98 30.32
N PRO A 276 1.20 21.27 30.30
CA PRO A 276 0.39 21.80 29.19
C PRO A 276 1.07 21.65 27.81
N ALA A 277 2.37 21.89 27.71
CA ALA A 277 3.13 21.74 26.49
C ALA A 277 3.15 20.29 25.98
N MET A 278 3.34 19.32 26.86
CA MET A 278 3.30 17.89 26.52
C MET A 278 1.89 17.44 26.13
N ARG A 279 0.86 17.95 26.81
CA ARG A 279 -0.55 17.67 26.45
C ARG A 279 -0.88 18.12 25.03
N SER A 280 -0.36 19.26 24.58
CA SER A 280 -0.56 19.75 23.21
C SER A 280 0.03 18.78 22.18
N GLN A 281 1.24 18.28 22.42
CA GLN A 281 1.89 17.33 21.50
C GLN A 281 1.19 15.95 21.49
N VAL A 282 0.79 15.46 22.65
CA VAL A 282 0.00 14.22 22.73
C VAL A 282 -1.34 14.37 22.02
N LYS A 283 -2.02 15.51 22.22
CA LYS A 283 -3.29 15.81 21.53
C LYS A 283 -3.10 15.85 20.01
N GLN A 284 -2.01 16.47 19.52
CA GLN A 284 -1.69 16.50 18.10
C GLN A 284 -1.48 15.08 17.55
N LEU A 285 -0.72 14.24 18.24
CA LEU A 285 -0.54 12.84 17.87
C LEU A 285 -1.87 12.09 17.82
N GLU A 286 -2.72 12.25 18.82
CA GLU A 286 -4.05 11.61 18.86
C GLU A 286 -4.98 12.09 17.72
N GLU A 287 -4.88 13.35 17.32
CA GLU A 287 -5.61 13.87 16.16
C GLU A 287 -5.08 13.29 14.85
N ASP A 288 -3.77 13.10 14.71
CA ASP A 288 -3.15 12.46 13.56
C ASP A 288 -3.51 10.96 13.52
N GLN A 289 -3.49 10.27 14.66
CA GLN A 289 -3.95 8.88 14.78
C GLN A 289 -5.43 8.72 14.40
N LYS A 290 -6.31 9.65 14.80
CA LYS A 290 -7.73 9.64 14.38
C LYS A 290 -7.89 9.84 12.87
N ARG A 291 -7.11 10.75 12.27
CA ARG A 291 -7.11 10.95 10.81
C ARG A 291 -6.66 9.69 10.07
N ARG A 292 -5.57 9.07 10.54
CA ARG A 292 -5.05 7.80 10.02
C ARG A 292 -6.06 6.66 10.15
N ALA A 293 -6.73 6.53 11.30
CA ALA A 293 -7.75 5.53 11.52
C ALA A 293 -8.90 5.64 10.51
N LYS A 294 -9.36 6.86 10.22
CA LYS A 294 -10.40 7.11 9.21
C LYS A 294 -9.97 6.66 7.81
N ARG A 295 -8.72 6.96 7.43
CA ARG A 295 -8.15 6.50 6.16
C ARG A 295 -8.01 4.97 6.12
N SER A 296 -7.53 4.38 7.22
CA SER A 296 -7.35 2.93 7.33
C SER A 296 -8.66 2.16 7.15
N ILE A 297 -9.80 2.71 7.61
CA ILE A 297 -11.13 2.15 7.37
C ILE A 297 -11.46 2.20 5.86
N THR A 298 -11.21 3.33 5.19
CA THR A 298 -11.42 3.46 3.74
C THR A 298 -10.58 2.45 2.96
N ASP A 299 -9.30 2.33 3.29
CA ASP A 299 -8.38 1.40 2.65
C ASP A 299 -8.76 -0.07 2.94
N SER A 300 -9.30 -0.35 4.14
CA SER A 300 -9.80 -1.68 4.50
C SER A 300 -11.10 -2.02 3.76
N LEU A 301 -12.01 -1.06 3.59
CA LEU A 301 -13.21 -1.24 2.78
C LEU A 301 -12.88 -1.48 1.31
N ASP A 302 -11.95 -0.74 0.74
CA ASP A 302 -11.52 -0.97 -0.65
C ASP A 302 -10.94 -2.38 -0.84
N ARG A 303 -10.15 -2.87 0.11
CA ARG A 303 -9.66 -4.26 0.12
C ARG A 303 -10.80 -5.27 0.24
N THR A 304 -11.74 -5.05 1.16
CA THR A 304 -12.92 -5.90 1.34
C THR A 304 -13.74 -6.02 0.05
N LEU A 305 -13.92 -4.90 -0.66
CA LEU A 305 -14.60 -4.89 -1.95
C LEU A 305 -13.76 -5.56 -3.06
N THR A 306 -12.44 -5.48 -2.99
CA THR A 306 -11.54 -6.22 -3.90
C THR A 306 -11.64 -7.73 -3.67
N ASP A 307 -11.74 -8.17 -2.41
CA ASP A 307 -12.00 -9.58 -2.08
C ASP A 307 -13.36 -10.04 -2.61
N LEU A 308 -14.39 -9.20 -2.48
CA LEU A 308 -15.72 -9.48 -3.03
C LEU A 308 -15.69 -9.57 -4.57
N LEU A 309 -14.96 -8.71 -5.25
CA LEU A 309 -14.72 -8.77 -6.69
C LEU A 309 -14.08 -10.10 -7.11
N SER A 310 -13.19 -10.66 -6.28
CA SER A 310 -12.53 -11.92 -6.59
C SER A 310 -13.51 -13.09 -6.68
N PHE A 311 -14.62 -13.07 -5.91
CA PHE A 311 -15.69 -14.06 -6.02
C PHE A 311 -16.35 -14.00 -7.40
N TYR A 312 -16.79 -12.82 -7.83
CA TYR A 312 -17.47 -12.66 -9.12
C TYR A 312 -16.52 -12.87 -10.30
N ARG A 313 -15.23 -12.55 -10.16
CA ARG A 313 -14.21 -12.91 -11.14
C ARG A 313 -14.12 -14.41 -11.33
N ASP A 314 -14.08 -15.17 -10.25
CA ASP A 314 -13.99 -16.62 -10.31
C ASP A 314 -15.28 -17.24 -10.89
N VAL A 315 -16.46 -16.70 -10.54
CA VAL A 315 -17.74 -17.07 -11.17
C VAL A 315 -17.71 -16.82 -12.68
N LEU A 316 -17.22 -15.66 -13.13
CA LEU A 316 -17.13 -15.32 -14.54
C LEU A 316 -16.18 -16.25 -15.30
N ILE A 317 -15.03 -16.62 -14.69
CA ILE A 317 -14.06 -17.58 -15.27
C ILE A 317 -14.73 -18.93 -15.51
N ILE A 318 -15.52 -19.42 -14.54
CA ILE A 318 -16.26 -20.68 -14.65
C ILE A 318 -17.32 -20.58 -15.76
N GLN A 319 -18.11 -19.49 -15.81
CA GLN A 319 -19.12 -19.25 -16.82
C GLN A 319 -18.57 -19.20 -18.24
N LEU A 320 -17.35 -18.66 -18.41
CA LEU A 320 -16.68 -18.57 -19.72
C LEU A 320 -15.90 -19.84 -20.08
N GLY A 321 -15.87 -20.86 -19.22
CA GLY A 321 -15.14 -22.10 -19.46
C GLY A 321 -13.61 -21.91 -19.60
N ASN A 322 -13.06 -20.86 -18.98
CA ASN A 322 -11.64 -20.54 -19.10
C ASN A 322 -10.79 -21.36 -18.12
N ALA A 323 -9.60 -21.79 -18.54
CA ALA A 323 -8.65 -22.57 -17.72
C ALA A 323 -7.81 -21.74 -16.75
N VAL A 324 -8.15 -20.46 -16.53
CA VAL A 324 -7.45 -19.59 -15.59
C VAL A 324 -7.70 -20.07 -14.15
N GLU A 325 -6.66 -20.08 -13.34
CA GLU A 325 -6.73 -20.50 -11.95
C GLU A 325 -7.63 -19.59 -11.11
N LEU A 326 -8.46 -20.19 -10.27
CA LEU A 326 -9.36 -19.48 -9.37
C LEU A 326 -8.59 -18.88 -8.19
N VAL A 327 -9.02 -17.71 -7.73
CA VAL A 327 -8.49 -17.07 -6.52
C VAL A 327 -9.02 -17.78 -5.27
N ASN A 328 -10.30 -18.17 -5.28
CA ASN A 328 -11.01 -18.74 -4.13
C ASN A 328 -11.26 -20.23 -4.34
N VAL A 329 -10.17 -21.01 -4.48
CA VAL A 329 -10.22 -22.44 -4.77
C VAL A 329 -11.00 -23.23 -3.72
N GLU A 330 -10.95 -22.78 -2.47
CA GLU A 330 -11.67 -23.37 -1.34
C GLU A 330 -13.19 -23.28 -1.45
N LEU A 331 -13.70 -22.39 -2.31
CA LEU A 331 -15.14 -22.20 -2.58
C LEU A 331 -15.56 -22.73 -3.96
N ARG A 332 -14.77 -23.61 -4.57
CA ARG A 332 -15.02 -24.08 -5.96
C ARG A 332 -16.46 -24.58 -6.15
N SER A 333 -16.96 -25.42 -5.25
CA SER A 333 -18.31 -25.96 -5.35
C SER A 333 -19.40 -24.89 -5.32
N GLU A 334 -19.26 -23.95 -4.37
CA GLU A 334 -20.19 -22.83 -4.23
C GLU A 334 -20.13 -21.86 -5.43
N LEU A 335 -18.92 -21.67 -6.00
CA LEU A 335 -18.73 -20.85 -7.20
C LEU A 335 -19.36 -21.50 -8.44
N GLU A 336 -19.19 -22.81 -8.63
CA GLU A 336 -19.80 -23.58 -9.71
C GLU A 336 -21.33 -23.54 -9.61
N ASP A 337 -21.87 -23.75 -8.42
CA ASP A 337 -23.29 -23.62 -8.14
C ASP A 337 -23.84 -22.21 -8.42
N PHE A 338 -23.10 -21.17 -8.07
CA PHE A 338 -23.48 -19.78 -8.33
C PHE A 338 -23.41 -19.48 -9.84
N ALA A 339 -22.40 -19.96 -10.53
CA ALA A 339 -22.20 -19.78 -11.96
C ALA A 339 -23.36 -20.37 -12.80
N THR A 340 -23.92 -21.52 -12.37
CA THR A 340 -25.08 -22.14 -13.06
C THR A 340 -26.37 -21.36 -12.90
N ARG A 341 -26.51 -20.55 -11.84
CA ARG A 341 -27.73 -19.77 -11.51
C ARG A 341 -27.68 -18.32 -11.99
N SER A 342 -26.58 -17.90 -12.60
CA SER A 342 -26.37 -16.53 -13.07
C SER A 342 -25.78 -16.53 -14.49
N THR A 343 -25.92 -15.39 -15.19
CA THR A 343 -25.34 -15.22 -16.52
C THR A 343 -24.07 -14.37 -16.46
N PRO A 344 -23.17 -14.48 -17.44
CA PRO A 344 -21.98 -13.63 -17.52
C PRO A 344 -22.29 -12.13 -17.46
N GLU A 345 -23.38 -11.71 -18.12
CA GLU A 345 -23.82 -10.31 -18.15
C GLU A 345 -24.24 -9.83 -16.75
N SER A 346 -24.99 -10.66 -16.00
CA SER A 346 -25.37 -10.34 -14.64
C SER A 346 -24.16 -10.32 -13.69
N THR A 347 -23.18 -11.19 -13.91
CA THR A 347 -21.94 -11.22 -13.16
C THR A 347 -21.12 -9.95 -13.41
N LEU A 348 -20.98 -9.51 -14.66
CA LEU A 348 -20.32 -8.25 -15.02
C LEU A 348 -21.03 -7.03 -14.42
N ALA A 349 -22.38 -6.98 -14.46
CA ALA A 349 -23.14 -5.89 -13.85
C ALA A 349 -22.89 -5.78 -12.34
N ARG A 350 -22.78 -6.92 -11.64
CA ARG A 350 -22.42 -6.96 -10.22
C ARG A 350 -20.99 -6.46 -9.97
N MET A 351 -20.04 -6.87 -10.79
CA MET A 351 -18.67 -6.37 -10.72
C MET A 351 -18.60 -4.84 -10.93
N ASP A 352 -19.37 -4.31 -11.86
CA ASP A 352 -19.48 -2.86 -12.09
C ASP A 352 -20.08 -2.12 -10.89
N ALA A 353 -21.10 -2.68 -10.24
CA ALA A 353 -21.68 -2.11 -9.03
C ALA A 353 -20.65 -2.02 -7.89
N ILE A 354 -19.83 -3.06 -7.71
CA ILE A 354 -18.75 -3.07 -6.72
C ILE A 354 -17.69 -2.04 -7.06
N ASN A 355 -17.26 -1.95 -8.32
CA ASN A 355 -16.25 -0.97 -8.74
C ASN A 355 -16.74 0.48 -8.54
N LYS A 356 -18.00 0.77 -8.85
CA LYS A 356 -18.62 2.07 -8.56
C LYS A 356 -18.65 2.39 -7.07
N ALA A 357 -18.91 1.40 -6.22
CA ALA A 357 -18.84 1.59 -4.77
C ALA A 357 -17.42 1.89 -4.29
N ARG A 358 -16.42 1.17 -4.81
CA ARG A 358 -14.99 1.42 -4.51
C ARG A 358 -14.59 2.83 -4.89
N GLU A 359 -14.92 3.27 -6.09
CA GLU A 359 -14.65 4.63 -6.57
C GLU A 359 -15.30 5.68 -5.66
N ARG A 360 -16.58 5.52 -5.31
CA ARG A 360 -17.29 6.45 -4.42
C ARG A 360 -16.65 6.53 -3.04
N ILE A 361 -16.26 5.42 -2.43
CA ILE A 361 -15.63 5.39 -1.10
C ILE A 361 -14.28 6.11 -1.10
N THR A 362 -13.51 6.01 -2.20
CA THR A 362 -12.18 6.60 -2.28
C THR A 362 -12.17 8.05 -2.74
N THR A 363 -13.16 8.48 -3.54
CA THR A 363 -13.17 9.82 -4.16
C THR A 363 -14.18 10.80 -3.54
N THR A 364 -15.13 10.31 -2.75
CA THR A 364 -16.19 11.17 -2.19
C THR A 364 -16.26 11.08 -0.66
N ASN A 365 -16.95 12.05 -0.03
CA ASN A 365 -17.22 12.07 1.41
C ASN A 365 -18.54 11.40 1.80
N VAL A 366 -19.11 10.55 0.95
CA VAL A 366 -20.35 9.81 1.26
C VAL A 366 -20.08 8.81 2.38
N ALA A 367 -21.04 8.66 3.29
CA ALA A 367 -20.94 7.70 4.38
C ALA A 367 -20.73 6.28 3.82
N PRO A 368 -19.67 5.56 4.21
CA PRO A 368 -19.34 4.25 3.67
C PRO A 368 -20.52 3.26 3.71
N LEU A 369 -21.25 3.24 4.83
CA LEU A 369 -22.40 2.33 4.99
C LEU A 369 -23.44 2.51 3.88
N LEU A 370 -23.84 3.75 3.57
CA LEU A 370 -24.82 4.04 2.51
C LEU A 370 -24.34 3.57 1.14
N THR A 371 -23.04 3.73 0.87
CA THR A 371 -22.44 3.26 -0.39
C THR A 371 -22.47 1.75 -0.49
N ILE A 372 -22.14 1.05 0.59
CA ILE A 372 -22.15 -0.42 0.65
C ILE A 372 -23.58 -0.97 0.60
N GLU A 373 -24.56 -0.34 1.25
CA GLU A 373 -25.99 -0.71 1.16
C GLU A 373 -26.51 -0.57 -0.28
N SER A 374 -26.21 0.57 -0.94
CA SER A 374 -26.59 0.78 -2.34
C SER A 374 -25.98 -0.25 -3.27
N MET A 375 -24.70 -0.59 -3.05
CA MET A 375 -24.01 -1.65 -3.79
C MET A 375 -24.67 -3.00 -3.51
N ALA A 376 -24.87 -3.39 -2.26
CA ALA A 376 -25.43 -4.68 -1.87
C ALA A 376 -26.84 -4.89 -2.46
N ALA A 377 -27.67 -3.84 -2.52
CA ALA A 377 -28.96 -3.86 -3.20
C ALA A 377 -28.84 -4.09 -4.71
N SER A 378 -27.75 -3.64 -5.33
CA SER A 378 -27.48 -3.83 -6.77
C SER A 378 -26.92 -5.22 -7.10
N LEU A 379 -26.53 -6.01 -6.09
CA LEU A 379 -25.99 -7.36 -6.27
C LEU A 379 -27.11 -8.46 -6.24
N ILE A 380 -28.32 -8.10 -5.86
CA ILE A 380 -29.48 -9.00 -5.85
C ILE A 380 -29.95 -9.25 -7.27
#